data_00ab823085d79650d1c8050a70554d0f
#
_entry.id   00ab823085d79650d1c8050a70554d0f
#
_cell.length_a   1.000
_cell.length_b   1.000
_cell.length_c   1.000
_cell.angle_alpha   90.00
_cell.angle_beta   90.00
_cell.angle_gamma   90.00
#
_symmetry.space_group_name_H-M   'P 1'
#
loop_
_entity.id
_entity.type
_entity.pdbx_description
1 polymer ?
#
loop_
_entity_poly.entity_id
_entity_poly.type
_entity_poly.pdbx_seq_one_letter_code
_entity_poly.pdbx_strand_id
1 'polypeptide(L)'
;MRNDAFWGGLARAAALVISTAASPFIVLAVTAALVVMRLHASPSQLLLWAAICIGCGAVVPFLVVFGLWRGGRVGDVHVARREQRLAPLVAALVSTAGGVVWLYAARAPQQLVALGCVYLVVGAALTIVSLRWKISMHNAVLTTGVVALGLIGYANAWYGLLAVPLVLWARVYRQKHTLAQGLAPALLGVVLTPLVYWAAVALIPAP
;
A
#
# COMPACT_ATOMS: atom_id res chain seq x y z
N MET A 1 28.21 26.63 9.89
CA MET A 1 26.86 27.20 10.13
C MET A 1 26.00 27.35 8.85
N ARG A 2 26.44 28.01 7.74
CA ARG A 2 25.62 28.19 6.52
C ARG A 2 25.43 26.87 5.74
N ASN A 3 26.43 25.99 5.72
CA ASN A 3 26.35 24.68 5.07
C ASN A 3 25.41 23.72 5.80
N ASP A 4 25.40 23.71 7.13
CA ASP A 4 24.55 22.80 7.91
C ASP A 4 23.05 23.09 7.74
N ALA A 5 22.70 24.37 7.62
CA ALA A 5 21.33 24.81 7.34
C ALA A 5 20.88 24.40 5.93
N PHE A 6 21.77 24.49 4.93
CA PHE A 6 21.49 24.08 3.55
C PHE A 6 21.28 22.56 3.45
N TRP A 7 22.21 21.75 3.99
CA TRP A 7 22.09 20.29 3.98
C TRP A 7 20.89 19.80 4.78
N GLY A 8 20.57 20.46 5.89
CA GLY A 8 19.36 20.18 6.65
C GLY A 8 18.07 20.50 5.87
N GLY A 9 18.07 21.55 5.04
CA GLY A 9 16.96 21.87 4.15
C GLY A 9 16.75 20.85 3.05
N LEU A 10 17.84 20.42 2.39
CA LEU A 10 17.80 19.40 1.34
C LEU A 10 17.30 18.05 1.87
N ALA A 11 17.80 17.61 3.03
CA ALA A 11 17.40 16.37 3.66
C ALA A 11 15.90 16.37 4.02
N ARG A 12 15.37 17.52 4.50
CA ARG A 12 13.93 17.67 4.77
C ARG A 12 13.10 17.57 3.50
N ALA A 13 13.52 18.24 2.41
CA ALA A 13 12.84 18.18 1.12
C ALA A 13 12.87 16.75 0.55
N ALA A 14 14.03 16.10 0.56
CA ALA A 14 14.17 14.72 0.12
C ALA A 14 13.28 13.76 0.92
N ALA A 15 13.28 13.86 2.25
CA ALA A 15 12.45 13.03 3.10
C ALA A 15 10.94 13.27 2.85
N LEU A 16 10.54 14.51 2.54
CA LEU A 16 9.16 14.82 2.17
C LEU A 16 8.79 14.17 0.84
N VAL A 17 9.60 14.36 -0.20
CA VAL A 17 9.36 13.81 -1.55
C VAL A 17 9.30 12.28 -1.48
N ILE A 18 10.28 11.63 -0.87
CA ILE A 18 10.32 10.16 -0.73
C ILE A 18 9.07 9.66 0.02
N SER A 19 8.73 10.30 1.13
CA SER A 19 7.56 9.89 1.93
C SER A 19 6.23 10.11 1.18
N THR A 20 6.13 11.14 0.33
CA THR A 20 4.92 11.41 -0.47
C THR A 20 4.83 10.44 -1.64
N ALA A 21 5.93 10.22 -2.38
CA ALA A 21 5.99 9.26 -3.48
C ALA A 21 5.68 7.82 -3.02
N ALA A 22 6.15 7.45 -1.83
CA ALA A 22 5.86 6.16 -1.21
C ALA A 22 4.53 6.14 -0.43
N SER A 23 3.63 7.09 -0.66
CA SER A 23 2.29 7.07 -0.05
C SER A 23 1.58 5.74 -0.35
N PRO A 24 0.89 5.12 0.61
CA PRO A 24 0.16 3.88 0.39
C PRO A 24 -0.79 3.94 -0.81
N PHE A 25 -1.45 5.06 -1.03
CA PHE A 25 -2.37 5.25 -2.14
C PHE A 25 -1.65 5.25 -3.50
N ILE A 26 -0.48 5.90 -3.59
CA ILE A 26 0.33 5.94 -4.81
C ILE A 26 0.91 4.55 -5.10
N VAL A 27 1.50 3.91 -4.10
CA VAL A 27 2.10 2.58 -4.27
C VAL A 27 1.06 1.54 -4.69
N LEU A 28 -0.13 1.53 -4.06
CA LEU A 28 -1.24 0.67 -4.46
C LEU A 28 -1.66 0.91 -5.90
N ALA A 29 -1.85 2.17 -6.29
CA ALA A 29 -2.26 2.52 -7.66
C ALA A 29 -1.21 2.11 -8.69
N VAL A 30 0.08 2.36 -8.41
CA VAL A 30 1.20 1.98 -9.29
C VAL A 30 1.31 0.46 -9.39
N THR A 31 1.23 -0.26 -8.27
CA THR A 31 1.29 -1.74 -8.28
C THR A 31 0.15 -2.31 -9.12
N ALA A 32 -1.08 -1.84 -8.91
CA ALA A 32 -2.25 -2.29 -9.68
C ALA A 32 -2.09 -1.97 -11.18
N ALA A 33 -1.67 -0.76 -11.52
CA ALA A 33 -1.44 -0.37 -12.93
C ALA A 33 -0.39 -1.25 -13.59
N LEU A 34 0.74 -1.50 -12.93
CA LEU A 34 1.80 -2.36 -13.46
C LEU A 34 1.29 -3.79 -13.72
N VAL A 35 0.52 -4.37 -12.79
CA VAL A 35 -0.06 -5.70 -12.99
C VAL A 35 -1.02 -5.71 -14.17
N VAL A 36 -1.94 -4.74 -14.25
CA VAL A 36 -2.91 -4.65 -15.36
C VAL A 36 -2.23 -4.48 -16.71
N MET A 37 -1.17 -3.68 -16.79
CA MET A 37 -0.41 -3.47 -18.04
C MET A 37 0.26 -4.73 -18.60
N ARG A 38 0.43 -5.77 -17.80
CA ARG A 38 0.95 -7.09 -18.25
C ARG A 38 -0.11 -8.05 -18.74
N LEU A 39 -1.37 -7.75 -18.52
CA LEU A 39 -2.44 -8.65 -18.87
C LEU A 39 -2.76 -8.55 -20.38
N HIS A 40 -3.01 -9.71 -20.99
CA HIS A 40 -3.47 -9.78 -22.36
C HIS A 40 -5.00 -9.86 -22.36
N ALA A 41 -5.65 -8.71 -22.53
CA ALA A 41 -7.10 -8.59 -22.54
C ALA A 41 -7.53 -7.40 -23.43
N SER A 42 -8.83 -7.27 -23.68
CA SER A 42 -9.36 -6.11 -24.40
C SER A 42 -9.11 -4.80 -23.64
N PRO A 43 -8.97 -3.65 -24.33
CA PRO A 43 -8.78 -2.36 -23.66
C PRO A 43 -9.88 -2.04 -22.63
N SER A 44 -11.12 -2.42 -22.90
CA SER A 44 -12.25 -2.23 -21.97
C SER A 44 -12.12 -3.05 -20.70
N GLN A 45 -11.65 -4.31 -20.80
CA GLN A 45 -11.38 -5.15 -19.64
C GLN A 45 -10.22 -4.60 -18.80
N LEU A 46 -9.10 -4.22 -19.45
CA LEU A 46 -7.96 -3.63 -18.76
C LEU A 46 -8.36 -2.35 -18.01
N LEU A 47 -9.15 -1.49 -18.66
CA LEU A 47 -9.66 -0.27 -18.03
C LEU A 47 -10.58 -0.58 -16.83
N LEU A 48 -11.50 -1.54 -16.98
CA LEU A 48 -12.39 -1.94 -15.90
C LEU A 48 -11.62 -2.46 -14.69
N TRP A 49 -10.68 -3.40 -14.89
CA TRP A 49 -9.91 -3.98 -13.80
C TRP A 49 -8.98 -2.95 -13.14
N ALA A 50 -8.37 -2.06 -13.92
CA ALA A 50 -7.60 -0.94 -13.38
C ALA A 50 -8.48 -0.01 -12.54
N ALA A 51 -9.66 0.34 -13.03
CA ALA A 51 -10.62 1.18 -12.31
C ALA A 51 -11.07 0.56 -10.98
N ILE A 52 -11.32 -0.75 -10.96
CA ILE A 52 -11.67 -1.47 -9.72
C ILE A 52 -10.48 -1.47 -8.75
N CYS A 53 -9.29 -1.87 -9.20
CA CYS A 53 -8.11 -1.95 -8.35
C CYS A 53 -7.73 -0.59 -7.76
N ILE A 54 -7.63 0.43 -8.61
CA ILE A 54 -7.23 1.78 -8.20
C ILE A 54 -8.37 2.45 -7.43
N GLY A 55 -9.60 2.30 -7.88
CA GLY A 55 -10.78 2.84 -7.21
C GLY A 55 -10.93 2.32 -5.79
N CYS A 56 -11.04 1.00 -5.66
CA CYS A 56 -11.26 0.38 -4.35
C CYS A 56 -10.00 0.34 -3.46
N GLY A 57 -8.81 0.18 -4.06
CA GLY A 57 -7.56 0.06 -3.30
C GLY A 57 -6.94 1.40 -2.90
N ALA A 58 -7.13 2.46 -3.68
CA ALA A 58 -6.48 3.74 -3.46
C ALA A 58 -7.44 4.93 -3.36
N VAL A 59 -8.32 5.12 -4.35
CA VAL A 59 -9.15 6.33 -4.44
C VAL A 59 -10.19 6.39 -3.32
N VAL A 60 -10.99 5.36 -3.14
CA VAL A 60 -12.02 5.33 -2.09
C VAL A 60 -11.41 5.48 -0.69
N PRO A 61 -10.37 4.72 -0.29
CA PRO A 61 -9.70 4.94 0.98
C PRO A 61 -9.12 6.35 1.14
N PHE A 62 -8.53 6.91 0.08
CA PHE A 62 -8.04 8.29 0.11
C PHE A 62 -9.16 9.30 0.34
N LEU A 63 -10.28 9.18 -0.37
CA LEU A 63 -11.43 10.07 -0.23
C LEU A 63 -12.04 10.00 1.17
N VAL A 64 -12.10 8.81 1.78
CA VAL A 64 -12.53 8.66 3.18
C VAL A 64 -11.60 9.42 4.12
N VAL A 65 -10.28 9.22 4.00
CA VAL A 65 -9.29 9.95 4.81
C VAL A 65 -9.40 11.46 4.59
N PHE A 66 -9.52 11.88 3.34
CA PHE A 66 -9.66 13.29 2.98
C PHE A 66 -10.93 13.92 3.56
N GLY A 67 -12.06 13.20 3.48
CA GLY A 67 -13.32 13.64 4.07
C GLY A 67 -13.25 13.76 5.61
N LEU A 68 -12.62 12.78 6.27
CA LEU A 68 -12.38 12.83 7.71
C LEU A 68 -11.46 13.99 8.13
N TRP A 69 -10.44 14.28 7.31
CA TRP A 69 -9.55 15.40 7.52
C TRP A 69 -10.28 16.74 7.33
N ARG A 70 -11.03 16.91 6.25
CA ARG A 70 -11.83 18.13 6.04
C ARG A 70 -12.90 18.34 7.11
N GLY A 71 -13.45 17.25 7.61
CA GLY A 71 -14.43 17.28 8.73
C GLY A 71 -13.79 17.45 10.11
N GLY A 72 -12.47 17.70 10.20
CA GLY A 72 -11.77 17.91 11.48
C GLY A 72 -11.65 16.67 12.37
N ARG A 73 -12.07 15.49 11.89
CA ARG A 73 -12.02 14.22 12.65
C ARG A 73 -10.62 13.62 12.71
N VAL A 74 -9.76 13.95 11.75
CA VAL A 74 -8.32 13.60 11.73
C VAL A 74 -7.49 14.84 11.51
N GLY A 75 -6.36 14.94 12.22
CA GLY A 75 -5.52 16.14 12.18
C GLY A 75 -4.61 16.25 10.95
N ASP A 76 -4.46 15.17 10.18
CA ASP A 76 -3.51 15.07 9.04
C ASP A 76 -3.98 13.95 8.11
N VAL A 77 -3.87 14.15 6.80
CA VAL A 77 -4.22 13.15 5.76
C VAL A 77 -3.43 11.85 5.92
N HIS A 78 -2.25 11.88 6.57
CA HIS A 78 -1.47 10.68 6.89
C HIS A 78 -1.86 10.04 8.23
N VAL A 79 -2.89 10.55 8.89
CA VAL A 79 -3.45 10.07 10.17
C VAL A 79 -2.35 9.75 11.18
N ALA A 80 -1.66 10.81 11.61
CA ALA A 80 -0.48 10.68 12.49
C ALA A 80 -0.83 10.11 13.87
N ARG A 81 -2.03 10.40 14.40
CA ARG A 81 -2.49 9.91 15.70
C ARG A 81 -3.08 8.51 15.58
N ARG A 82 -2.62 7.59 16.43
CA ARG A 82 -3.03 6.18 16.41
C ARG A 82 -4.54 6.02 16.59
N GLU A 83 -5.12 6.75 17.51
CA GLU A 83 -6.55 6.70 17.90
C GLU A 83 -7.47 7.04 16.72
N GLN A 84 -6.99 7.83 15.77
CA GLN A 84 -7.74 8.26 14.59
C GLN A 84 -7.64 7.30 13.41
N ARG A 85 -6.81 6.22 13.50
CA ARG A 85 -6.51 5.33 12.38
C ARG A 85 -7.56 4.27 12.12
N LEU A 86 -8.31 3.85 13.13
CA LEU A 86 -9.20 2.69 13.01
C LEU A 86 -10.25 2.90 11.91
N ALA A 87 -10.96 4.02 11.91
CA ALA A 87 -11.99 4.28 10.93
C ALA A 87 -11.46 4.31 9.47
N PRO A 88 -10.35 5.03 9.15
CA PRO A 88 -9.73 4.94 7.83
C PRO A 88 -9.27 3.53 7.44
N LEU A 89 -8.70 2.78 8.36
CA LEU A 89 -8.21 1.42 8.07
C LEU A 89 -9.37 0.45 7.82
N VAL A 90 -10.41 0.51 8.62
CA VAL A 90 -11.63 -0.31 8.39
C VAL A 90 -12.28 0.06 7.06
N ALA A 91 -12.40 1.35 6.74
CA ALA A 91 -12.94 1.79 5.45
C ALA A 91 -12.08 1.28 4.28
N ALA A 92 -10.75 1.30 4.40
CA ALA A 92 -9.85 0.75 3.41
C ALA A 92 -10.04 -0.78 3.25
N LEU A 93 -10.18 -1.52 4.36
CA LEU A 93 -10.43 -2.96 4.31
C LEU A 93 -11.77 -3.29 3.63
N VAL A 94 -12.85 -2.59 4.00
CA VAL A 94 -14.16 -2.79 3.39
C VAL A 94 -14.13 -2.48 1.89
N SER A 95 -13.49 -1.37 1.51
CA SER A 95 -13.33 -0.99 0.11
C SER A 95 -12.50 -2.02 -0.67
N THR A 96 -11.39 -2.49 -0.11
CA THR A 96 -10.55 -3.51 -0.74
C THR A 96 -11.30 -4.85 -0.86
N ALA A 97 -12.04 -5.27 0.16
CA ALA A 97 -12.86 -6.48 0.11
C ALA A 97 -13.93 -6.38 -0.98
N GLY A 98 -14.63 -5.25 -1.08
CA GLY A 98 -15.56 -4.98 -2.18
C GLY A 98 -14.89 -5.05 -3.55
N GLY A 99 -13.68 -4.50 -3.66
CA GLY A 99 -12.86 -4.57 -4.87
C GLY A 99 -12.50 -6.00 -5.26
N VAL A 100 -12.12 -6.85 -4.29
CA VAL A 100 -11.82 -8.29 -4.54
C VAL A 100 -13.05 -9.01 -5.06
N VAL A 101 -14.21 -8.83 -4.41
CA VAL A 101 -15.48 -9.43 -4.87
C VAL A 101 -15.84 -8.96 -6.28
N TRP A 102 -15.66 -7.66 -6.55
CA TRP A 102 -15.96 -7.10 -7.87
C TRP A 102 -15.00 -7.61 -8.95
N LEU A 103 -13.69 -7.70 -8.67
CA LEU A 103 -12.73 -8.30 -9.61
C LEU A 103 -13.10 -9.73 -9.94
N TYR A 104 -13.46 -10.53 -8.94
CA TYR A 104 -13.91 -11.91 -9.16
C TYR A 104 -15.18 -11.98 -10.01
N ALA A 105 -16.18 -11.17 -9.71
CA ALA A 105 -17.43 -11.08 -10.49
C ALA A 105 -17.18 -10.56 -11.93
N ALA A 106 -16.21 -9.67 -12.12
CA ALA A 106 -15.79 -9.16 -13.42
C ALA A 106 -14.85 -10.11 -14.18
N ARG A 107 -14.67 -11.35 -13.70
CA ARG A 107 -13.79 -12.37 -14.29
C ARG A 107 -12.36 -11.85 -14.55
N ALA A 108 -11.84 -11.09 -13.59
CA ALA A 108 -10.48 -10.60 -13.66
C ALA A 108 -9.49 -11.77 -13.52
N PRO A 109 -8.33 -11.71 -14.18
CA PRO A 109 -7.30 -12.74 -14.04
C PRO A 109 -6.97 -13.00 -12.58
N GLN A 110 -6.70 -14.27 -12.27
CA GLN A 110 -6.46 -14.77 -10.92
C GLN A 110 -5.37 -13.97 -10.18
N GLN A 111 -4.34 -13.48 -10.91
CA GLN A 111 -3.26 -12.66 -10.35
C GLN A 111 -3.77 -11.34 -9.76
N LEU A 112 -4.78 -10.70 -10.38
CA LEU A 112 -5.39 -9.47 -9.84
C LEU A 112 -6.24 -9.75 -8.60
N VAL A 113 -7.01 -10.83 -8.62
CA VAL A 113 -7.81 -11.26 -7.47
C VAL A 113 -6.89 -11.61 -6.30
N ALA A 114 -5.83 -12.39 -6.56
CA ALA A 114 -4.82 -12.74 -5.57
C ALA A 114 -4.11 -11.51 -5.00
N LEU A 115 -3.76 -10.52 -5.83
CA LEU A 115 -3.20 -9.25 -5.38
C LEU A 115 -4.16 -8.51 -4.42
N GLY A 116 -5.44 -8.47 -4.76
CA GLY A 116 -6.47 -7.89 -3.89
C GLY A 116 -6.55 -8.60 -2.54
N CYS A 117 -6.53 -9.95 -2.53
CA CYS A 117 -6.50 -10.77 -1.31
C CYS A 117 -5.25 -10.48 -0.47
N VAL A 118 -4.08 -10.33 -1.10
CA VAL A 118 -2.84 -9.97 -0.42
C VAL A 118 -3.00 -8.65 0.32
N TYR A 119 -3.45 -7.60 -0.36
CA TYR A 119 -3.64 -6.29 0.29
C TYR A 119 -4.72 -6.31 1.36
N LEU A 120 -5.77 -7.11 1.20
CA LEU A 120 -6.81 -7.28 2.21
C LEU A 120 -6.27 -7.94 3.47
N VAL A 121 -5.57 -9.07 3.35
CA VAL A 121 -5.05 -9.82 4.50
C VAL A 121 -3.90 -9.07 5.19
N VAL A 122 -2.94 -8.54 4.43
CA VAL A 122 -1.86 -7.70 4.98
C VAL A 122 -2.45 -6.45 5.66
N GLY A 123 -3.41 -5.80 5.01
CA GLY A 123 -4.12 -4.65 5.58
C GLY A 123 -4.85 -4.99 6.89
N ALA A 124 -5.51 -6.15 6.96
CA ALA A 124 -6.17 -6.62 8.18
C ALA A 124 -5.15 -6.87 9.31
N ALA A 125 -4.05 -7.56 9.02
CA ALA A 125 -2.97 -7.78 9.98
C ALA A 125 -2.39 -6.46 10.51
N LEU A 126 -2.12 -5.50 9.61
CA LEU A 126 -1.64 -4.17 9.98
C LEU A 126 -2.67 -3.40 10.82
N THR A 127 -3.96 -3.55 10.52
CA THR A 127 -5.03 -2.93 11.30
C THR A 127 -5.05 -3.48 12.72
N ILE A 128 -4.98 -4.81 12.89
CA ILE A 128 -4.92 -5.47 14.19
C ILE A 128 -3.71 -4.98 15.00
N VAL A 129 -2.52 -4.97 14.38
CA VAL A 129 -1.31 -4.46 15.04
C VAL A 129 -1.45 -2.99 15.42
N SER A 130 -2.07 -2.17 14.54
CA SER A 130 -2.28 -0.74 14.78
C SER A 130 -3.18 -0.43 15.96
N LEU A 131 -3.98 -1.38 16.44
CA LEU A 131 -4.79 -1.20 17.65
C LEU A 131 -3.93 -0.99 18.91
N ARG A 132 -2.73 -1.59 18.93
CA ARG A 132 -1.82 -1.52 20.09
C ARG A 132 -0.50 -0.81 19.81
N TRP A 133 -0.01 -0.89 18.57
CA TRP A 133 1.29 -0.36 18.21
C TRP A 133 1.25 0.46 16.92
N LYS A 134 1.78 1.68 16.94
CA LYS A 134 1.85 2.55 15.77
C LYS A 134 2.88 2.02 14.77
N ILE A 135 2.44 1.54 13.61
CA ILE A 135 3.29 1.02 12.54
C ILE A 135 3.23 1.85 11.27
N SER A 136 4.22 1.70 10.38
CA SER A 136 4.34 2.45 9.13
C SER A 136 3.61 1.76 7.99
N MET A 137 2.48 2.29 7.58
CA MET A 137 1.76 1.81 6.39
C MET A 137 2.57 1.97 5.10
N HIS A 138 3.47 2.97 5.03
CA HIS A 138 4.31 3.23 3.86
C HIS A 138 5.23 2.03 3.56
N ASN A 139 5.96 1.58 4.58
CA ASN A 139 6.89 0.45 4.42
C ASN A 139 6.14 -0.87 4.16
N ALA A 140 5.01 -1.07 4.83
CA ALA A 140 4.20 -2.27 4.60
C ALA A 140 3.69 -2.36 3.15
N VAL A 141 3.02 -1.31 2.68
CA VAL A 141 2.40 -1.31 1.34
C VAL A 141 3.46 -1.35 0.24
N LEU A 142 4.59 -0.63 0.42
CA LEU A 142 5.72 -0.68 -0.52
C LEU A 142 6.27 -2.11 -0.61
N THR A 143 6.59 -2.73 0.52
CA THR A 143 7.16 -4.08 0.54
C THR A 143 6.19 -5.10 -0.06
N THR A 144 4.91 -5.03 0.34
CA THR A 144 3.84 -5.88 -0.23
C THR A 144 3.75 -5.74 -1.74
N GLY A 145 3.73 -4.50 -2.26
CA GLY A 145 3.67 -4.24 -3.70
C GLY A 145 4.86 -4.79 -4.47
N VAL A 146 6.08 -4.55 -3.95
CA VAL A 146 7.33 -5.05 -4.57
C VAL A 146 7.36 -6.57 -4.59
N VAL A 147 7.05 -7.24 -3.47
CA VAL A 147 7.04 -8.70 -3.40
C VAL A 147 5.95 -9.28 -4.31
N ALA A 148 4.74 -8.71 -4.30
CA ALA A 148 3.67 -9.16 -5.18
C ALA A 148 4.04 -9.05 -6.67
N LEU A 149 4.64 -7.92 -7.09
CA LEU A 149 5.13 -7.76 -8.47
C LEU A 149 6.18 -8.82 -8.84
N GLY A 150 7.11 -9.12 -7.91
CA GLY A 150 8.10 -10.19 -8.11
C GLY A 150 7.44 -11.56 -8.32
N LEU A 151 6.43 -11.90 -7.52
CA LEU A 151 5.68 -13.16 -7.63
C LEU A 151 4.87 -13.25 -8.94
N ILE A 152 4.38 -12.12 -9.45
CA ILE A 152 3.64 -12.03 -10.72
C ILE A 152 4.58 -12.07 -11.94
N GLY A 153 5.91 -12.12 -11.73
CA GLY A 153 6.89 -12.28 -12.78
C GLY A 153 7.59 -11.00 -13.24
N TYR A 154 7.54 -9.92 -12.46
CA TYR A 154 8.40 -8.76 -12.67
C TYR A 154 9.76 -9.00 -12.02
N ALA A 155 10.71 -9.62 -12.76
CA ALA A 155 12.04 -9.95 -12.22
C ALA A 155 12.76 -8.74 -11.60
N ASN A 156 12.64 -7.58 -12.23
CA ASN A 156 13.27 -6.34 -11.77
C ASN A 156 12.55 -5.70 -10.56
N ALA A 157 11.36 -6.19 -10.18
CA ALA A 157 10.64 -5.64 -9.02
C ALA A 157 11.45 -5.75 -7.74
N TRP A 158 12.27 -6.79 -7.60
CA TRP A 158 13.10 -7.01 -6.41
C TRP A 158 14.04 -5.86 -6.08
N TYR A 159 14.50 -5.10 -7.09
CA TYR A 159 15.24 -3.85 -6.87
C TYR A 159 14.43 -2.79 -6.11
N GLY A 160 13.10 -2.87 -6.17
CA GLY A 160 12.22 -2.01 -5.38
C GLY A 160 12.38 -2.17 -3.87
N LEU A 161 12.92 -3.29 -3.39
CA LEU A 161 13.26 -3.47 -1.97
C LEU A 161 14.32 -2.48 -1.49
N LEU A 162 15.18 -1.97 -2.40
CA LEU A 162 16.14 -0.91 -2.09
C LEU A 162 15.47 0.41 -1.70
N ALA A 163 14.22 0.61 -2.10
CA ALA A 163 13.45 1.77 -1.67
C ALA A 163 12.96 1.67 -0.21
N VAL A 164 12.88 0.46 0.35
CA VAL A 164 12.40 0.26 1.73
C VAL A 164 13.28 1.01 2.76
N PRO A 165 14.62 0.88 2.76
CA PRO A 165 15.45 1.65 3.67
C PRO A 165 15.36 3.16 3.43
N LEU A 166 15.18 3.62 2.19
CA LEU A 166 15.00 5.04 1.89
C LEU A 166 13.69 5.58 2.48
N VAL A 167 12.59 4.84 2.32
CA VAL A 167 11.31 5.22 2.93
C VAL A 167 11.38 5.15 4.44
N LEU A 168 12.02 4.13 5.00
CA LEU A 168 12.26 4.01 6.44
C LEU A 168 13.01 5.22 6.97
N TRP A 169 14.15 5.57 6.33
CA TRP A 169 14.91 6.78 6.67
C TRP A 169 14.04 8.03 6.62
N ALA A 170 13.29 8.24 5.56
CA ALA A 170 12.43 9.41 5.41
C ALA A 170 11.36 9.49 6.52
N ARG A 171 10.79 8.36 6.93
CA ARG A 171 9.77 8.30 8.00
C ARG A 171 10.36 8.56 9.39
N VAL A 172 11.57 8.06 9.64
CA VAL A 172 12.31 8.30 10.90
C VAL A 172 12.81 9.74 10.95
N TYR A 173 13.45 10.23 9.89
CA TYR A 173 13.93 11.60 9.80
C TYR A 173 12.82 12.63 10.03
N ARG A 174 11.62 12.39 9.52
CA ARG A 174 10.43 13.22 9.73
C ARG A 174 9.76 12.98 11.09
N GLN A 175 10.35 12.21 11.99
CA GLN A 175 9.81 11.86 13.31
C GLN A 175 8.40 11.29 13.28
N LYS A 176 8.01 10.63 12.20
CA LYS A 176 6.69 10.00 12.06
C LYS A 176 6.66 8.59 12.64
N HIS A 177 7.80 7.89 12.63
CA HIS A 177 7.96 6.52 13.13
C HIS A 177 9.36 6.29 13.70
N THR A 178 9.50 5.27 14.56
CA THR A 178 10.79 4.70 14.97
C THR A 178 11.25 3.66 13.93
N LEU A 179 12.50 3.22 14.02
CA LEU A 179 13.05 2.15 13.17
C LEU A 179 12.20 0.87 13.28
N ALA A 180 11.88 0.44 14.49
CA ALA A 180 11.06 -0.76 14.72
C ALA A 180 9.66 -0.64 14.11
N GLN A 181 9.03 0.56 14.22
CA GLN A 181 7.72 0.83 13.63
C GLN A 181 7.72 0.84 12.09
N GLY A 182 8.87 0.93 11.46
CA GLY A 182 9.03 0.86 10.02
C GLY A 182 9.51 -0.51 9.54
N LEU A 183 10.38 -1.20 10.27
CA LEU A 183 10.91 -2.52 9.91
C LEU A 183 9.87 -3.63 10.10
N ALA A 184 9.18 -3.67 11.23
CA ALA A 184 8.22 -4.74 11.52
C ALA A 184 7.13 -4.87 10.44
N PRO A 185 6.46 -3.79 9.97
CA PRO A 185 5.48 -3.90 8.91
C PRO A 185 6.10 -4.23 7.54
N ALA A 186 7.36 -3.87 7.28
CA ALA A 186 8.07 -4.31 6.07
C ALA A 186 8.30 -5.83 6.09
N LEU A 187 8.78 -6.37 7.20
CA LEU A 187 8.97 -7.82 7.39
C LEU A 187 7.62 -8.57 7.29
N LEU A 188 6.56 -8.00 7.86
CA LEU A 188 5.23 -8.57 7.75
C LEU A 188 4.76 -8.64 6.29
N GLY A 189 5.03 -7.59 5.48
CA GLY A 189 4.78 -7.60 4.04
C GLY A 189 5.60 -8.66 3.30
N VAL A 190 6.88 -8.83 3.61
CA VAL A 190 7.73 -9.87 2.99
C VAL A 190 7.18 -11.27 3.27
N VAL A 191 6.75 -11.55 4.50
CA VAL A 191 6.29 -12.88 4.92
C VAL A 191 4.87 -13.18 4.45
N LEU A 192 3.93 -12.28 4.71
CA LEU A 192 2.52 -12.54 4.41
C LEU A 192 2.21 -12.50 2.91
N THR A 193 2.91 -11.67 2.13
CA THR A 193 2.60 -11.53 0.70
C THR A 193 2.71 -12.85 -0.06
N PRO A 194 3.83 -13.61 -0.02
CA PRO A 194 3.92 -14.89 -0.72
C PRO A 194 2.94 -15.92 -0.18
N LEU A 195 2.75 -16.00 1.14
CA LEU A 195 1.83 -16.95 1.76
C LEU A 195 0.39 -16.73 1.27
N VAL A 196 -0.08 -15.48 1.31
CA VAL A 196 -1.45 -15.15 0.90
C VAL A 196 -1.61 -15.26 -0.62
N TYR A 197 -0.60 -14.83 -1.39
CA TYR A 197 -0.65 -14.91 -2.85
C TYR A 197 -0.82 -16.34 -3.33
N TRP A 198 0.02 -17.26 -2.87
CA TRP A 198 -0.05 -18.66 -3.27
C TRP A 198 -1.29 -19.37 -2.71
N ALA A 199 -1.73 -19.03 -1.50
CA ALA A 199 -3.00 -19.53 -0.98
C ALA A 199 -4.18 -19.06 -1.83
N ALA A 200 -4.21 -17.79 -2.24
CA ALA A 200 -5.27 -17.26 -3.10
C ALA A 200 -5.26 -17.94 -4.49
N VAL A 201 -4.08 -18.13 -5.09
CA VAL A 201 -3.95 -18.84 -6.37
C VAL A 201 -4.38 -20.32 -6.25
N ALA A 202 -4.12 -20.98 -5.12
CA ALA A 202 -4.53 -22.37 -4.92
C ALA A 202 -6.03 -22.54 -4.63
N LEU A 203 -6.65 -21.59 -3.93
CA LEU A 203 -8.02 -21.72 -3.42
C LEU A 203 -9.08 -21.05 -4.31
N ILE A 204 -8.70 -20.00 -5.05
CA ILE A 204 -9.62 -19.26 -5.92
C ILE A 204 -9.48 -19.82 -7.34
N PRO A 205 -10.51 -20.46 -7.89
CA PRO A 205 -10.46 -20.94 -9.28
C PRO A 205 -10.22 -19.79 -10.25
N ALA A 206 -9.46 -20.07 -11.28
CA ALA A 206 -9.33 -19.12 -12.40
C ALA A 206 -10.70 -18.87 -13.02
N PRO A 207 -11.11 -17.61 -13.26
CA PRO A 207 -12.41 -17.27 -13.80
C PRO A 207 -12.58 -17.65 -15.27
#